data_2955b54cafe92723d259e1632f91bace
#
_entry.id   2955b54cafe92723d259e1632f91bace
#
_cell.length_a   1.000
_cell.length_b   1.000
_cell.length_c   1.000
_cell.angle_alpha   90.00
_cell.angle_beta   90.00
_cell.angle_gamma   90.00
#
_symmetry.space_group_name_H-M   'P 1'
#
loop_
_entity.id
_entity.type
_entity.pdbx_description
1 polymer ?
#
loop_
_entity_poly.entity_id
_entity_poly.type
_entity_poly.pdbx_seq_one_letter_code
_entity_poly.pdbx_strand_id
1 'polypeptide(L)'
;MLEFRHVTFQYEVEDFNIIDDLSFHIAPGEFVSIIGASGCGKSTIFRLTNQLLPMKSGEILVGSKDIHTQKRYCGYMPQKDLLFPWRTVGQNLRLPLEIRGDLSNAEMEARVDAALAQVGLVDAKDKAPSELSGGMRQRAAFARTVLTDSELLLLDEPFSALDFLTRISMQEWLLGQWEADRKTVLFITHDVEEAIFLSSRVLVVEETPIRRLTSIEVPADYPRTRACLRDTRMIELREQLIDLLRKRGVQ
;
A
#
# COMPACT_ATOMS: atom_id res chain seq x y z
N MET A 1 -3.23 -12.24 -9.17
CA MET A 1 -4.22 -11.31 -8.58
C MET A 1 -4.27 -9.99 -9.33
N LEU A 2 -3.18 -9.21 -9.34
CA LEU A 2 -3.02 -7.99 -10.14
C LEU A 2 -2.09 -8.28 -11.30
N GLU A 3 -2.43 -7.82 -12.52
CA GLU A 3 -1.62 -7.99 -13.71
C GLU A 3 -1.63 -6.72 -14.56
N PHE A 4 -0.45 -6.24 -14.89
CA PHE A 4 -0.20 -5.18 -15.87
C PHE A 4 0.28 -5.82 -17.16
N ARG A 5 -0.33 -5.44 -18.28
CA ARG A 5 0.03 -5.94 -19.62
C ARG A 5 0.28 -4.77 -20.57
N HIS A 6 1.53 -4.57 -20.94
CA HIS A 6 1.96 -3.55 -21.88
C HIS A 6 1.42 -2.14 -21.58
N VAL A 7 1.37 -1.77 -20.27
CA VAL A 7 0.80 -0.51 -19.81
C VAL A 7 1.73 0.63 -20.11
N THR A 8 1.20 1.67 -20.76
CA THR A 8 1.90 2.94 -21.02
C THR A 8 1.09 4.09 -20.45
N PHE A 9 1.78 5.03 -19.78
CA PHE A 9 1.18 6.22 -19.22
C PHE A 9 2.10 7.44 -19.33
N GLN A 10 1.50 8.59 -19.63
CA GLN A 10 2.12 9.91 -19.71
C GLN A 10 1.18 10.93 -19.05
N TYR A 11 1.71 11.84 -18.24
CA TYR A 11 0.93 13.00 -17.78
C TYR A 11 0.76 14.00 -18.91
N GLU A 12 -0.39 14.68 -18.98
CA GLU A 12 -0.68 15.68 -20.03
C GLU A 12 0.33 16.83 -20.08
N VAL A 13 0.96 17.13 -18.95
CA VAL A 13 1.93 18.23 -18.81
C VAL A 13 3.38 17.80 -19.09
N GLU A 14 3.62 16.51 -19.35
CA GLU A 14 4.95 15.96 -19.57
C GLU A 14 5.11 15.53 -21.03
N ASP A 15 6.30 15.73 -21.59
CA ASP A 15 6.62 15.32 -22.98
C ASP A 15 7.14 13.87 -23.06
N PHE A 16 7.20 13.15 -21.95
CA PHE A 16 7.72 11.78 -21.87
C PHE A 16 6.80 10.85 -21.08
N ASN A 17 6.89 9.56 -21.38
CA ASN A 17 6.16 8.55 -20.61
C ASN A 17 6.75 8.39 -19.21
N ILE A 18 5.91 8.27 -18.18
CA ILE A 18 6.33 7.87 -16.83
C ILE A 18 6.40 6.35 -16.75
N ILE A 19 5.46 5.67 -17.40
CA ILE A 19 5.41 4.21 -17.55
C ILE A 19 5.38 3.92 -19.05
N ASP A 20 6.21 2.98 -19.51
CA ASP A 20 6.40 2.69 -20.92
C ASP A 20 6.49 1.18 -21.14
N ASP A 21 5.44 0.59 -21.72
CA ASP A 21 5.32 -0.84 -22.01
C ASP A 21 5.53 -1.77 -20.77
N LEU A 22 5.06 -1.33 -19.61
CA LEU A 22 5.25 -2.06 -18.35
C LEU A 22 4.35 -3.28 -18.26
N SER A 23 4.97 -4.45 -17.98
CA SER A 23 4.27 -5.69 -17.69
C SER A 23 4.81 -6.32 -16.43
N PHE A 24 3.93 -6.68 -15.48
CA PHE A 24 4.25 -7.44 -14.27
C PHE A 24 2.99 -8.06 -13.67
N HIS A 25 3.17 -9.00 -12.75
CA HIS A 25 2.04 -9.62 -12.04
C HIS A 25 2.30 -9.80 -10.54
N ILE A 26 1.22 -9.80 -9.75
CA ILE A 26 1.19 -10.12 -8.33
C ILE A 26 0.24 -11.31 -8.14
N ALA A 27 0.71 -12.35 -7.47
CA ALA A 27 -0.09 -13.54 -7.20
C ALA A 27 -1.16 -13.26 -6.11
N PRO A 28 -2.26 -14.06 -6.06
CA PRO A 28 -3.21 -13.98 -4.96
C PRO A 28 -2.53 -14.25 -3.61
N GLY A 29 -2.88 -13.47 -2.60
CA GLY A 29 -2.34 -13.61 -1.24
C GLY A 29 -0.89 -13.19 -1.08
N GLU A 30 -0.27 -12.57 -2.06
CA GLU A 30 1.12 -12.12 -2.01
C GLU A 30 1.23 -10.74 -1.36
N PHE A 31 2.25 -10.55 -0.52
CA PHE A 31 2.65 -9.24 -0.02
C PHE A 31 3.89 -8.78 -0.79
N VAL A 32 3.76 -7.75 -1.59
CA VAL A 32 4.83 -7.25 -2.46
C VAL A 32 5.10 -5.78 -2.19
N SER A 33 6.35 -5.41 -1.99
CA SER A 33 6.75 -4.00 -1.89
C SER A 33 7.30 -3.48 -3.20
N ILE A 34 7.05 -2.18 -3.47
CA ILE A 34 7.70 -1.42 -4.53
C ILE A 34 8.60 -0.37 -3.89
N ILE A 35 9.88 -0.38 -4.24
CA ILE A 35 10.86 0.64 -3.83
C ILE A 35 11.48 1.31 -5.05
N GLY A 36 12.02 2.51 -4.87
CA GLY A 36 12.66 3.30 -5.93
C GLY A 36 12.82 4.74 -5.52
N ALA A 37 13.54 5.53 -6.29
CA ALA A 37 13.77 6.95 -6.04
C ALA A 37 12.46 7.74 -5.88
N SER A 38 12.50 8.85 -5.15
CA SER A 38 11.36 9.75 -5.05
C SER A 38 11.00 10.30 -6.45
N GLY A 39 9.71 10.37 -6.77
CA GLY A 39 9.24 10.87 -8.07
C GLY A 39 9.38 9.91 -9.26
N CYS A 40 9.94 8.69 -9.10
CA CYS A 40 10.14 7.76 -10.23
C CYS A 40 8.85 7.11 -10.79
N GLY A 41 7.65 7.44 -10.25
CA GLY A 41 6.37 6.93 -10.77
C GLY A 41 5.71 5.80 -9.97
N LYS A 42 6.21 5.42 -8.78
CA LYS A 42 5.61 4.35 -7.95
C LYS A 42 4.12 4.58 -7.67
N SER A 43 3.76 5.77 -7.16
CA SER A 43 2.36 6.12 -6.87
C SER A 43 1.50 6.20 -8.14
N THR A 44 2.11 6.39 -9.33
CA THR A 44 1.42 6.36 -10.61
C THR A 44 0.88 4.95 -10.90
N ILE A 45 1.63 3.90 -10.57
CA ILE A 45 1.16 2.50 -10.67
C ILE A 45 -0.13 2.32 -9.88
N PHE A 46 -0.20 2.84 -8.65
CA PHE A 46 -1.41 2.75 -7.81
C PHE A 46 -2.58 3.57 -8.36
N ARG A 47 -2.30 4.78 -8.85
CA ARG A 47 -3.35 5.64 -9.43
C ARG A 47 -3.95 5.03 -10.70
N LEU A 48 -3.14 4.36 -11.53
CA LEU A 48 -3.63 3.60 -12.68
C LEU A 48 -4.46 2.39 -12.24
N THR A 49 -3.97 1.62 -11.26
CA THR A 49 -4.71 0.47 -10.71
C THR A 49 -6.06 0.88 -10.14
N ASN A 50 -6.18 2.08 -9.54
CA ASN A 50 -7.43 2.61 -8.99
C ASN A 50 -8.30 3.39 -9.99
N GLN A 51 -7.92 3.44 -11.25
CA GLN A 51 -8.59 4.23 -12.29
C GLN A 51 -8.67 5.74 -11.97
N LEU A 52 -7.74 6.26 -11.14
CA LEU A 52 -7.61 7.69 -10.88
C LEU A 52 -6.87 8.43 -12.00
N LEU A 53 -6.20 7.67 -12.86
CA LEU A 53 -5.54 8.14 -14.07
C LEU A 53 -5.91 7.22 -15.23
N PRO A 54 -6.20 7.76 -16.43
CA PRO A 54 -6.41 6.94 -17.62
C PRO A 54 -5.06 6.47 -18.16
N MET A 55 -4.94 5.18 -18.51
CA MET A 55 -3.75 4.69 -19.21
C MET A 55 -3.82 5.10 -20.70
N LYS A 56 -2.65 5.27 -21.33
CA LYS A 56 -2.50 5.59 -22.76
C LYS A 56 -2.70 4.34 -23.61
N SER A 57 -2.20 3.21 -23.16
CA SER A 57 -2.34 1.89 -23.78
C SER A 57 -2.10 0.78 -22.77
N GLY A 58 -2.43 -0.45 -23.16
CA GLY A 58 -2.27 -1.65 -22.34
C GLY A 58 -3.55 -2.05 -21.61
N GLU A 59 -3.40 -2.94 -20.65
CA GLU A 59 -4.49 -3.51 -19.86
C GLU A 59 -4.05 -3.68 -18.39
N ILE A 60 -4.95 -3.45 -17.44
CA ILE A 60 -4.76 -3.78 -16.04
C ILE A 60 -5.89 -4.71 -15.60
N LEU A 61 -5.51 -5.88 -15.08
CA LEU A 61 -6.46 -6.90 -14.62
C LEU A 61 -6.34 -7.11 -13.12
N VAL A 62 -7.49 -7.26 -12.45
CA VAL A 62 -7.58 -7.70 -11.06
C VAL A 62 -8.49 -8.93 -10.99
N GLY A 63 -7.99 -10.06 -10.45
CA GLY A 63 -8.71 -11.32 -10.47
C GLY A 63 -9.02 -11.80 -11.89
N SER A 64 -8.11 -11.58 -12.86
CA SER A 64 -8.27 -11.89 -14.28
C SER A 64 -9.39 -11.15 -15.01
N LYS A 65 -9.92 -10.07 -14.43
CA LYS A 65 -10.94 -9.20 -15.04
C LYS A 65 -10.38 -7.81 -15.21
N ASP A 66 -10.70 -7.16 -16.33
CA ASP A 66 -10.34 -5.78 -16.57
C ASP A 66 -10.90 -4.87 -15.47
N ILE A 67 -10.05 -3.96 -14.96
CA ILE A 67 -10.43 -3.03 -13.90
C ILE A 67 -11.60 -2.14 -14.30
N HIS A 68 -11.76 -1.80 -15.58
CA HIS A 68 -12.87 -0.97 -16.09
C HIS A 68 -14.22 -1.67 -16.00
N THR A 69 -14.24 -3.00 -15.87
CA THR A 69 -15.47 -3.79 -15.73
C THR A 69 -15.86 -4.04 -14.27
N GLN A 70 -15.04 -3.60 -13.31
CA GLN A 70 -15.18 -3.93 -11.90
C GLN A 70 -15.45 -2.69 -11.05
N LYS A 71 -16.12 -2.92 -9.91
CA LYS A 71 -16.31 -1.93 -8.85
C LYS A 71 -15.75 -2.49 -7.53
N ARG A 72 -15.13 -1.65 -6.72
CA ARG A 72 -14.67 -1.99 -5.37
C ARG A 72 -13.71 -3.20 -5.32
N TYR A 73 -12.83 -3.33 -6.31
CA TYR A 73 -11.87 -4.44 -6.40
C TYR A 73 -10.60 -4.23 -5.57
N CYS A 74 -10.35 -3.00 -5.07
CA CYS A 74 -9.19 -2.72 -4.23
C CYS A 74 -9.51 -1.71 -3.14
N GLY A 75 -8.80 -1.81 -2.01
CA GLY A 75 -8.66 -0.78 -1.00
C GLY A 75 -7.41 0.04 -1.28
N TYR A 76 -7.51 1.38 -1.29
CA TYR A 76 -6.39 2.26 -1.56
C TYR A 76 -6.15 3.24 -0.43
N MET A 77 -4.94 3.24 0.10
CA MET A 77 -4.42 4.25 1.01
C MET A 77 -3.39 5.09 0.28
N PRO A 78 -3.70 6.33 -0.11
CA PRO A 78 -2.73 7.24 -0.68
C PRO A 78 -1.77 7.79 0.40
N GLN A 79 -0.64 8.34 -0.02
CA GLN A 79 0.37 8.94 0.86
C GLN A 79 -0.19 10.02 1.80
N LYS A 80 -1.16 10.83 1.33
CA LYS A 80 -1.92 11.75 2.17
C LYS A 80 -3.10 11.03 2.81
N ASP A 81 -3.41 11.34 4.06
CA ASP A 81 -4.47 10.65 4.84
C ASP A 81 -5.88 10.77 4.22
N LEU A 82 -6.16 11.86 3.50
CA LEU A 82 -7.44 12.13 2.83
C LEU A 82 -8.68 11.82 3.70
N LEU A 83 -8.59 12.09 5.00
CA LEU A 83 -9.75 12.05 5.87
C LEU A 83 -10.70 13.19 5.54
N PHE A 84 -12.00 12.93 5.55
CA PHE A 84 -13.01 13.97 5.35
C PHE A 84 -13.06 14.89 6.56
N PRO A 85 -12.70 16.18 6.42
CA PRO A 85 -12.59 17.10 7.55
C PRO A 85 -13.92 17.44 8.22
N TRP A 86 -15.04 17.20 7.54
CA TRP A 86 -16.41 17.40 8.06
C TRP A 86 -17.01 16.15 8.71
N ARG A 87 -16.26 15.05 8.82
CA ARG A 87 -16.64 13.82 9.51
C ARG A 87 -15.72 13.59 10.70
N THR A 88 -16.24 12.98 11.76
CA THR A 88 -15.39 12.48 12.86
C THR A 88 -14.52 11.31 12.39
N VAL A 89 -13.56 10.90 13.19
CA VAL A 89 -12.71 9.72 12.92
C VAL A 89 -13.58 8.48 12.73
N GLY A 90 -14.50 8.21 13.66
CA GLY A 90 -15.41 7.07 13.55
C GLY A 90 -16.26 7.10 12.27
N GLN A 91 -16.77 8.28 11.91
CA GLN A 91 -17.54 8.46 10.68
C GLN A 91 -16.68 8.29 9.41
N ASN A 92 -15.39 8.64 9.46
CA ASN A 92 -14.45 8.37 8.36
C ASN A 92 -14.23 6.86 8.19
N LEU A 93 -14.03 6.12 9.29
CA LEU A 93 -13.84 4.69 9.26
C LEU A 93 -15.11 3.93 8.82
N ARG A 94 -16.27 4.46 9.16
CA ARG A 94 -17.56 3.88 8.78
C ARG A 94 -17.86 3.96 7.28
N LEU A 95 -17.29 4.94 6.57
CA LEU A 95 -17.61 5.22 5.17
C LEU A 95 -17.48 4.02 4.22
N PRO A 96 -16.40 3.23 4.20
CA PRO A 96 -16.32 2.05 3.33
C PRO A 96 -17.41 1.02 3.61
N LEU A 97 -17.85 0.89 4.86
CA LEU A 97 -18.94 -0.01 5.25
C LEU A 97 -20.29 0.52 4.79
N GLU A 98 -20.52 1.84 4.85
CA GLU A 98 -21.72 2.51 4.28
C GLU A 98 -21.82 2.30 2.76
N ILE A 99 -20.68 2.44 2.05
CA ILE A 99 -20.62 2.24 0.59
C ILE A 99 -20.88 0.76 0.22
N ARG A 100 -20.45 -0.16 1.07
CA ARG A 100 -20.67 -1.60 0.89
C ARG A 100 -22.17 -1.94 0.99
N GLY A 101 -22.86 -1.39 1.99
CA GLY A 101 -24.32 -1.39 2.09
C GLY A 101 -24.96 -2.71 2.48
N ASP A 102 -24.19 -3.70 2.95
CA ASP A 102 -24.66 -5.05 3.31
C ASP A 102 -24.68 -5.31 4.83
N LEU A 103 -24.30 -4.31 5.63
CA LEU A 103 -24.21 -4.41 7.09
C LEU A 103 -25.27 -3.56 7.79
N SER A 104 -25.76 -4.03 8.92
CA SER A 104 -26.59 -3.25 9.83
C SER A 104 -25.75 -2.15 10.53
N ASN A 105 -26.43 -1.15 11.07
CA ASN A 105 -25.77 -0.08 11.84
C ASN A 105 -24.94 -0.62 13.02
N ALA A 106 -25.46 -1.63 13.73
CA ALA A 106 -24.77 -2.25 14.86
C ALA A 106 -23.50 -2.99 14.43
N GLU A 107 -23.53 -3.71 13.29
CA GLU A 107 -22.37 -4.41 12.76
C GLU A 107 -21.31 -3.42 12.25
N MET A 108 -21.71 -2.33 11.58
CA MET A 108 -20.79 -1.27 11.17
C MET A 108 -20.10 -0.64 12.37
N GLU A 109 -20.85 -0.33 13.43
CA GLU A 109 -20.31 0.27 14.64
C GLU A 109 -19.29 -0.66 15.33
N ALA A 110 -19.63 -1.94 15.47
CA ALA A 110 -18.73 -2.95 16.06
C ALA A 110 -17.41 -3.08 15.27
N ARG A 111 -17.47 -3.04 13.92
CA ARG A 111 -16.28 -3.09 13.07
C ARG A 111 -15.43 -1.82 13.19
N VAL A 112 -16.06 -0.65 13.28
CA VAL A 112 -15.37 0.63 13.50
C VAL A 112 -14.65 0.62 14.85
N ASP A 113 -15.33 0.19 15.91
CA ASP A 113 -14.75 0.14 17.26
C ASP A 113 -13.57 -0.84 17.33
N ALA A 114 -13.71 -2.00 16.72
CA ALA A 114 -12.61 -2.97 16.62
C ALA A 114 -11.41 -2.40 15.85
N ALA A 115 -11.63 -1.73 14.71
CA ALA A 115 -10.57 -1.12 13.94
C ALA A 115 -9.88 0.03 14.70
N LEU A 116 -10.64 0.87 15.42
CA LEU A 116 -10.08 1.93 16.26
C LEU A 116 -9.21 1.37 17.40
N ALA A 117 -9.67 0.27 18.04
CA ALA A 117 -8.89 -0.41 19.07
C ALA A 117 -7.57 -0.96 18.53
N GLN A 118 -7.59 -1.56 17.35
CA GLN A 118 -6.40 -2.12 16.69
C GLN A 118 -5.33 -1.07 16.39
N VAL A 119 -5.75 0.14 16.00
CA VAL A 119 -4.81 1.23 15.70
C VAL A 119 -4.58 2.20 16.87
N GLY A 120 -5.11 1.89 18.07
CA GLY A 120 -4.93 2.69 19.29
C GLY A 120 -5.56 4.08 19.19
N LEU A 121 -6.78 4.17 18.64
CA LEU A 121 -7.51 5.43 18.45
C LEU A 121 -8.93 5.44 19.05
N VAL A 122 -9.21 4.57 20.03
CA VAL A 122 -10.54 4.48 20.68
C VAL A 122 -11.01 5.84 21.19
N ASP A 123 -10.14 6.57 21.92
CA ASP A 123 -10.45 7.88 22.51
C ASP A 123 -10.53 9.03 21.48
N ALA A 124 -10.28 8.72 20.22
CA ALA A 124 -10.34 9.69 19.12
C ALA A 124 -11.57 9.52 18.21
N LYS A 125 -12.45 8.56 18.50
CA LYS A 125 -13.60 8.20 17.66
C LYS A 125 -14.46 9.41 17.26
N ASP A 126 -14.76 10.28 18.23
CA ASP A 126 -15.65 11.43 18.05
C ASP A 126 -14.91 12.71 17.67
N LYS A 127 -13.57 12.69 17.60
CA LYS A 127 -12.76 13.84 17.19
C LYS A 127 -12.82 14.10 15.69
N ALA A 128 -12.69 15.38 15.33
CA ALA A 128 -12.47 15.76 13.94
C ALA A 128 -11.01 15.47 13.51
N PRO A 129 -10.71 15.23 12.24
CA PRO A 129 -9.34 15.05 11.75
C PRO A 129 -8.38 16.20 12.11
N SER A 130 -8.88 17.43 12.22
CA SER A 130 -8.10 18.60 12.61
C SER A 130 -7.59 18.56 14.06
N GLU A 131 -8.19 17.74 14.93
CA GLU A 131 -7.82 17.57 16.32
C GLU A 131 -6.75 16.46 16.51
N LEU A 132 -6.35 15.78 15.43
CA LEU A 132 -5.42 14.67 15.46
C LEU A 132 -4.01 15.11 15.04
N SER A 133 -3.00 14.46 15.62
CA SER A 133 -1.63 14.54 15.09
C SER A 133 -1.54 13.90 13.71
N GLY A 134 -0.48 14.18 12.94
CA GLY A 134 -0.25 13.56 11.62
C GLY A 134 -0.23 12.03 11.68
N GLY A 135 0.44 11.46 12.68
CA GLY A 135 0.48 10.02 12.89
C GLY A 135 -0.89 9.42 13.26
N MET A 136 -1.70 10.13 14.06
CA MET A 136 -3.07 9.67 14.36
C MET A 136 -3.94 9.68 13.10
N ARG A 137 -3.85 10.72 12.26
CA ARG A 137 -4.57 10.76 10.98
C ARG A 137 -4.15 9.63 10.06
N GLN A 138 -2.85 9.34 9.98
CA GLN A 138 -2.34 8.25 9.15
C GLN A 138 -2.86 6.88 9.62
N ARG A 139 -2.88 6.62 10.93
CA ARG A 139 -3.46 5.40 11.51
C ARG A 139 -4.97 5.29 11.24
N ALA A 140 -5.71 6.38 11.33
CA ALA A 140 -7.14 6.41 11.01
C ALA A 140 -7.40 6.13 9.51
N ALA A 141 -6.61 6.73 8.60
CA ALA A 141 -6.69 6.47 7.18
C ALA A 141 -6.36 5.01 6.82
N PHE A 142 -5.36 4.45 7.49
CA PHE A 142 -5.00 3.04 7.35
C PHE A 142 -6.15 2.12 7.80
N ALA A 143 -6.72 2.34 9.00
CA ALA A 143 -7.87 1.57 9.50
C ALA A 143 -9.08 1.68 8.55
N ARG A 144 -9.36 2.88 8.02
CA ARG A 144 -10.40 3.07 7.00
C ARG A 144 -10.17 2.22 5.76
N THR A 145 -8.91 2.11 5.31
CA THR A 145 -8.57 1.32 4.13
C THR A 145 -8.75 -0.18 4.37
N VAL A 146 -8.35 -0.68 5.53
CA VAL A 146 -8.57 -2.09 5.90
C VAL A 146 -10.05 -2.44 5.95
N LEU A 147 -10.91 -1.51 6.42
CA LEU A 147 -12.36 -1.69 6.49
C LEU A 147 -13.05 -1.77 5.11
N THR A 148 -12.36 -1.50 3.99
CA THR A 148 -12.90 -1.76 2.65
C THR A 148 -13.15 -3.25 2.42
N ASP A 149 -12.45 -4.11 3.16
CA ASP A 149 -12.53 -5.57 3.08
C ASP A 149 -12.22 -6.12 1.67
N SER A 150 -11.37 -5.40 0.93
CA SER A 150 -10.98 -5.74 -0.45
C SER A 150 -9.89 -6.81 -0.46
N GLU A 151 -9.91 -7.68 -1.48
CA GLU A 151 -8.90 -8.73 -1.69
C GLU A 151 -7.53 -8.17 -2.13
N LEU A 152 -7.51 -6.96 -2.70
CA LEU A 152 -6.31 -6.22 -3.07
C LEU A 152 -6.21 -4.94 -2.25
N LEU A 153 -5.10 -4.76 -1.54
CA LEU A 153 -4.78 -3.54 -0.82
C LEU A 153 -3.59 -2.84 -1.47
N LEU A 154 -3.74 -1.55 -1.74
CA LEU A 154 -2.71 -0.67 -2.28
C LEU A 154 -2.35 0.34 -1.19
N LEU A 155 -1.14 0.26 -0.64
CA LEU A 155 -0.71 1.06 0.50
C LEU A 155 0.49 1.93 0.10
N ASP A 156 0.27 3.24 -0.06
CA ASP A 156 1.27 4.21 -0.51
C ASP A 156 1.89 4.92 0.69
N GLU A 157 3.08 4.50 1.10
CA GLU A 157 3.84 5.02 2.26
C GLU A 157 3.00 5.12 3.55
N PRO A 158 2.30 4.05 3.99
CA PRO A 158 1.30 4.13 5.05
C PRO A 158 1.87 4.46 6.44
N PHE A 159 3.18 4.40 6.62
CA PHE A 159 3.84 4.62 7.91
C PHE A 159 4.78 5.83 7.93
N SER A 160 4.81 6.65 6.87
CA SER A 160 5.77 7.76 6.72
C SER A 160 5.64 8.86 7.77
N ALA A 161 4.44 9.13 8.31
CA ALA A 161 4.21 10.15 9.33
C ALA A 161 4.21 9.60 10.77
N LEU A 162 4.56 8.32 10.98
CA LEU A 162 4.61 7.71 12.31
C LEU A 162 5.98 7.87 12.96
N ASP A 163 5.97 8.05 14.28
CA ASP A 163 7.17 7.91 15.08
C ASP A 163 7.71 6.47 15.05
N PHE A 164 8.96 6.29 15.46
CA PHE A 164 9.68 5.04 15.33
C PHE A 164 8.97 3.84 16.01
N LEU A 165 8.52 3.99 17.26
CA LEU A 165 7.90 2.89 17.99
C LEU A 165 6.51 2.55 17.45
N THR A 166 5.71 3.56 17.16
CA THR A 166 4.39 3.39 16.54
C THR A 166 4.51 2.72 15.18
N ARG A 167 5.51 3.10 14.38
CA ARG A 167 5.78 2.48 13.06
C ARG A 167 6.07 0.99 13.21
N ILE A 168 6.94 0.61 14.13
CA ILE A 168 7.25 -0.80 14.42
C ILE A 168 5.97 -1.57 14.76
N SER A 169 5.19 -1.07 15.72
CA SER A 169 3.95 -1.74 16.14
C SER A 169 2.94 -1.89 15.00
N MET A 170 2.82 -0.87 14.13
CA MET A 170 1.90 -0.91 13.00
C MET A 170 2.36 -1.87 11.90
N GLN A 171 3.67 -1.99 11.67
CA GLN A 171 4.23 -2.98 10.73
C GLN A 171 3.98 -4.41 11.23
N GLU A 172 4.24 -4.68 12.49
CA GLU A 172 4.01 -6.00 13.10
C GLU A 172 2.51 -6.35 13.08
N TRP A 173 1.65 -5.37 13.37
CA TRP A 173 0.20 -5.56 13.30
C TRP A 173 -0.26 -5.85 11.86
N LEU A 174 0.21 -5.07 10.87
CA LEU A 174 -0.16 -5.29 9.45
C LEU A 174 0.28 -6.67 9.00
N LEU A 175 1.51 -7.08 9.37
CA LEU A 175 2.02 -8.39 9.02
C LEU A 175 1.17 -9.51 9.64
N GLY A 176 0.81 -9.40 10.92
CA GLY A 176 -0.08 -10.36 11.60
C GLY A 176 -1.47 -10.45 10.97
N GLN A 177 -2.06 -9.32 10.55
CA GLN A 177 -3.33 -9.31 9.83
C GLN A 177 -3.19 -10.00 8.46
N TRP A 178 -2.13 -9.70 7.74
CA TRP A 178 -1.89 -10.34 6.44
C TRP A 178 -1.64 -11.84 6.57
N GLU A 179 -0.90 -12.29 7.60
CA GLU A 179 -0.66 -13.71 7.86
C GLU A 179 -1.95 -14.47 8.16
N ALA A 180 -2.93 -13.83 8.80
CA ALA A 180 -4.24 -14.41 9.10
C ALA A 180 -5.15 -14.52 7.87
N ASP A 181 -5.26 -13.46 7.07
CA ASP A 181 -6.24 -13.34 5.99
C ASP A 181 -5.66 -13.62 4.60
N ARG A 182 -4.33 -13.48 4.43
CA ARG A 182 -3.63 -13.67 3.15
C ARG A 182 -4.21 -12.85 2.00
N LYS A 183 -4.65 -11.63 2.27
CA LYS A 183 -5.04 -10.68 1.23
C LYS A 183 -3.83 -10.28 0.38
N THR A 184 -4.07 -9.92 -0.87
CA THR A 184 -2.99 -9.43 -1.73
C THR A 184 -2.66 -8.00 -1.35
N VAL A 185 -1.39 -7.71 -1.07
CA VAL A 185 -0.93 -6.36 -0.70
C VAL A 185 0.15 -5.90 -1.66
N LEU A 186 -0.05 -4.72 -2.23
CA LEU A 186 1.00 -3.98 -2.92
C LEU A 186 1.33 -2.75 -2.08
N PHE A 187 2.59 -2.62 -1.68
CA PHE A 187 3.06 -1.70 -0.67
C PHE A 187 4.17 -0.81 -1.22
N ILE A 188 4.00 0.50 -1.21
CA ILE A 188 5.05 1.43 -1.59
C ILE A 188 5.71 1.95 -0.31
N THR A 189 7.03 1.89 -0.28
CA THR A 189 7.84 2.52 0.77
C THR A 189 9.17 3.00 0.22
N HIS A 190 9.78 3.96 0.90
CA HIS A 190 11.18 4.36 0.70
C HIS A 190 12.12 3.71 1.72
N ASP A 191 11.58 2.97 2.70
CA ASP A 191 12.34 2.27 3.73
C ASP A 191 12.59 0.82 3.31
N VAL A 192 13.87 0.47 3.11
CA VAL A 192 14.28 -0.88 2.69
C VAL A 192 13.97 -1.91 3.76
N GLU A 193 14.09 -1.58 5.05
CA GLU A 193 13.78 -2.51 6.14
C GLU A 193 12.28 -2.82 6.21
N GLU A 194 11.40 -1.82 5.99
CA GLU A 194 9.97 -2.07 5.84
C GLU A 194 9.69 -3.05 4.70
N ALA A 195 10.28 -2.79 3.53
CA ALA A 195 10.07 -3.62 2.35
C ALA A 195 10.46 -5.08 2.60
N ILE A 196 11.65 -5.33 3.14
CA ILE A 196 12.13 -6.71 3.37
C ILE A 196 11.43 -7.39 4.57
N PHE A 197 11.00 -6.63 5.58
CA PHE A 197 10.28 -7.18 6.73
C PHE A 197 8.88 -7.67 6.35
N LEU A 198 8.15 -6.90 5.55
CA LEU A 198 6.75 -7.14 5.26
C LEU A 198 6.52 -8.06 4.05
N SER A 199 7.40 -8.03 3.05
CA SER A 199 7.09 -8.59 1.74
C SER A 199 7.73 -9.95 1.48
N SER A 200 7.06 -10.78 0.66
CA SER A 200 7.65 -12.01 0.10
C SER A 200 8.70 -11.69 -0.96
N ARG A 201 8.51 -10.60 -1.70
CA ARG A 201 9.47 -10.06 -2.67
C ARG A 201 9.38 -8.54 -2.78
N VAL A 202 10.46 -7.95 -3.24
CA VAL A 202 10.58 -6.50 -3.46
C VAL A 202 10.74 -6.23 -4.96
N LEU A 203 9.91 -5.35 -5.49
CA LEU A 203 10.00 -4.82 -6.84
C LEU A 203 10.76 -3.50 -6.80
N VAL A 204 11.87 -3.43 -7.50
CA VAL A 204 12.73 -2.24 -7.57
C VAL A 204 12.45 -1.49 -8.87
N VAL A 205 12.08 -0.22 -8.76
CA VAL A 205 12.01 0.71 -9.90
C VAL A 205 13.40 1.26 -10.12
N GLU A 206 14.01 0.85 -11.22
CA GLU A 206 15.37 1.22 -11.52
C GLU A 206 15.50 2.43 -12.46
N GLU A 207 14.53 2.74 -13.28
CA GLU A 207 14.58 3.79 -14.30
C GLU A 207 13.23 4.47 -14.54
N THR A 208 13.28 5.69 -15.05
CA THR A 208 12.13 6.42 -15.58
C THR A 208 12.44 6.76 -17.06
N PRO A 209 11.52 6.43 -17.99
CA PRO A 209 10.24 5.76 -17.79
C PRO A 209 10.37 4.33 -17.26
N ILE A 210 9.38 3.92 -16.45
CA ILE A 210 9.34 2.56 -15.89
C ILE A 210 8.97 1.59 -17.00
N ARG A 211 9.93 0.80 -17.46
CA ARG A 211 9.73 -0.27 -18.47
C ARG A 211 9.69 -1.65 -17.85
N ARG A 212 10.34 -1.81 -16.70
CA ARG A 212 10.43 -3.08 -15.97
C ARG A 212 10.59 -2.82 -14.48
N LEU A 213 10.22 -3.82 -13.68
CA LEU A 213 10.46 -3.89 -12.26
C LEU A 213 11.40 -5.06 -11.98
N THR A 214 12.54 -4.80 -11.35
CA THR A 214 13.44 -5.88 -10.93
C THR A 214 12.86 -6.53 -9.68
N SER A 215 12.52 -7.82 -9.78
CA SER A 215 11.96 -8.59 -8.68
C SER A 215 13.04 -9.29 -7.89
N ILE A 216 13.07 -9.10 -6.59
CA ILE A 216 14.04 -9.73 -5.67
C ILE A 216 13.25 -10.41 -4.55
N GLU A 217 13.43 -11.72 -4.43
CA GLU A 217 12.79 -12.52 -3.39
C GLU A 217 13.39 -12.21 -2.02
N VAL A 218 12.56 -12.20 -0.99
CA VAL A 218 13.01 -12.01 0.39
C VAL A 218 13.28 -13.38 1.01
N PRO A 219 14.53 -13.69 1.44
CA PRO A 219 14.94 -15.02 1.88
C PRO A 219 14.52 -15.32 3.33
N ALA A 220 13.27 -15.05 3.68
CA ALA A 220 12.70 -15.31 5.00
C ALA A 220 11.27 -15.80 4.88
N ASP A 221 10.99 -16.91 5.57
CA ASP A 221 9.65 -17.51 5.61
C ASP A 221 8.72 -16.75 6.59
N TYR A 222 7.44 -16.99 6.47
CA TYR A 222 6.42 -16.55 7.42
C TYR A 222 6.03 -17.71 8.38
N PRO A 223 5.63 -17.42 9.63
CA PRO A 223 5.48 -16.10 10.23
C PRO A 223 6.83 -15.43 10.54
N ARG A 224 6.86 -14.08 10.45
CA ARG A 224 8.07 -13.30 10.69
C ARG A 224 7.97 -12.50 11.99
N THR A 225 9.10 -12.38 12.66
CA THR A 225 9.33 -11.39 13.71
C THR A 225 10.49 -10.50 13.31
N ARG A 226 10.65 -9.35 13.93
CA ARG A 226 11.77 -8.43 13.63
C ARG A 226 13.15 -9.06 13.84
N ALA A 227 13.22 -10.18 14.55
CA ALA A 227 14.49 -10.92 14.69
C ALA A 227 15.03 -11.42 13.33
N CYS A 228 14.17 -11.65 12.33
CA CYS A 228 14.60 -12.08 11.00
C CYS A 228 15.52 -11.04 10.32
N LEU A 229 15.37 -9.75 10.63
CA LEU A 229 16.21 -8.67 10.07
C LEU A 229 17.70 -8.78 10.51
N ARG A 230 18.01 -9.63 11.50
CA ARG A 230 19.38 -9.91 11.97
C ARG A 230 20.01 -11.11 11.27
N ASP A 231 19.24 -11.85 10.47
CA ASP A 231 19.78 -12.97 9.65
C ASP A 231 20.74 -12.39 8.61
N THR A 232 21.87 -13.07 8.41
CA THR A 232 22.91 -12.65 7.45
C THR A 232 22.35 -12.44 6.05
N ARG A 233 21.47 -13.32 5.58
CA ARG A 233 20.84 -13.20 4.25
C ARG A 233 19.96 -11.96 4.13
N MET A 234 19.27 -11.57 5.22
CA MET A 234 18.45 -10.35 5.24
C MET A 234 19.32 -9.09 5.25
N ILE A 235 20.46 -9.13 5.95
CA ILE A 235 21.44 -8.04 5.94
C ILE A 235 22.05 -7.88 4.53
N GLU A 236 22.45 -8.97 3.90
CA GLU A 236 22.97 -8.98 2.53
C GLU A 236 21.95 -8.44 1.52
N LEU A 237 20.68 -8.87 1.65
CA LEU A 237 19.59 -8.36 0.81
C LEU A 237 19.39 -6.84 1.01
N ARG A 238 19.41 -6.36 2.26
CA ARG A 238 19.30 -4.93 2.56
C ARG A 238 20.39 -4.13 1.87
N GLU A 239 21.66 -4.55 1.98
CA GLU A 239 22.78 -3.88 1.33
C GLU A 239 22.66 -3.91 -0.20
N GLN A 240 22.25 -5.07 -0.77
CA GLN A 240 21.99 -5.18 -2.20
C GLN A 240 20.93 -4.19 -2.69
N LEU A 241 19.82 -4.05 -1.98
CA LEU A 241 18.75 -3.11 -2.32
C LEU A 241 19.21 -1.66 -2.20
N ILE A 242 19.97 -1.33 -1.14
CA ILE A 242 20.56 0.01 -0.96
C ILE A 242 21.51 0.34 -2.12
N ASP A 243 22.36 -0.59 -2.52
CA ASP A 243 23.30 -0.38 -3.63
C ASP A 243 22.57 -0.19 -4.98
N LEU A 244 21.47 -0.94 -5.23
CA LEU A 244 20.64 -0.73 -6.42
C LEU A 244 20.01 0.67 -6.43
N LEU A 245 19.54 1.16 -5.28
CA LEU A 245 18.95 2.49 -5.17
C LEU A 245 19.98 3.60 -5.31
N ARG A 246 21.19 3.43 -4.75
CA ARG A 246 22.29 4.41 -4.81
C ARG A 246 22.87 4.60 -6.20
N LYS A 247 23.06 3.53 -6.98
CA LYS A 247 23.65 3.59 -8.33
C LYS A 247 22.91 4.54 -9.26
N ARG A 248 21.71 5.00 -8.90
CA ARG A 248 20.81 5.84 -9.73
C ARG A 248 20.34 7.14 -9.08
N GLY A 249 20.64 7.37 -7.80
CA GLY A 249 20.41 8.66 -7.13
C GLY A 249 21.44 9.75 -7.44
N VAL A 250 22.37 9.50 -8.34
CA VAL A 250 23.51 10.38 -8.70
C VAL A 250 23.44 10.81 -10.18
N GLN A 251 22.25 10.86 -10.78
CA GLN A 251 22.07 11.51 -12.08
C GLN A 251 21.10 12.67 -11.99
#